data_b62ebb2a3b4fec6c1f02d1085c4c48a3
#
_entry.id   b62ebb2a3b4fec6c1f02d1085c4c48a3
#
_cell.length_a   1.000
_cell.length_b   1.000
_cell.length_c   1.000
_cell.angle_alpha   90.00
_cell.angle_beta   90.00
_cell.angle_gamma   90.00
#
_symmetry.space_group_name_H-M   'P 1'
#
loop_
_entity.id
_entity.type
_entity.pdbx_description
1 polymer ?
#
loop_
_entity_poly.entity_id
_entity_poly.type
_entity_poly.pdbx_seq_one_letter_code
_entity_poly.pdbx_strand_id
1 'polypeptide(L)'
;MYVLLAEDRIAGYYTLSADNIDAKDLPEGIVSQLNLLRYPYIGATHIGRMARDLVYKGQGVGELLLVDALQKSLYMSRNIASAAVVVDAKDEKAHQFYVDFGFIPFPDSKKKCLFLPMTTIEKTFTR
;
A
#
# COMPACT_ATOMS: atom_id res chain seq x y z
N MET A 1 -14.63 -1.50 -4.07
CA MET A 1 -13.85 -0.88 -5.16
C MET A 1 -14.04 0.63 -5.15
N TYR A 2 -12.98 1.35 -5.31
CA TYR A 2 -12.97 2.82 -5.34
C TYR A 2 -12.58 3.29 -6.73
N VAL A 3 -13.27 4.29 -7.25
CA VAL A 3 -13.02 4.81 -8.59
C VAL A 3 -12.65 6.29 -8.54
N LEU A 4 -11.77 6.70 -9.44
CA LEU A 4 -11.43 8.09 -9.68
C LEU A 4 -12.12 8.54 -10.96
N LEU A 5 -12.93 9.59 -10.88
CA LEU A 5 -13.66 10.12 -12.02
C LEU A 5 -12.99 11.38 -12.54
N ALA A 6 -12.94 11.52 -13.86
CA ALA A 6 -12.50 12.72 -14.55
C ALA A 6 -13.44 12.97 -15.71
N GLU A 7 -14.14 14.09 -15.72
CA GLU A 7 -15.07 14.48 -16.80
C GLU A 7 -16.07 13.38 -17.15
N ASP A 8 -16.72 12.80 -16.12
CA ASP A 8 -17.72 11.73 -16.25
C ASP A 8 -17.14 10.40 -16.79
N ARG A 9 -15.81 10.28 -16.81
CA ARG A 9 -15.12 9.07 -17.23
C ARG A 9 -14.32 8.50 -16.07
N ILE A 10 -14.26 7.18 -15.96
CA ILE A 10 -13.43 6.52 -14.95
C ILE A 10 -11.96 6.63 -15.38
N ALA A 11 -11.18 7.43 -14.65
CA ALA A 11 -9.74 7.59 -14.90
C ALA A 11 -8.92 6.45 -14.31
N GLY A 12 -9.42 5.83 -13.24
CA GLY A 12 -8.75 4.72 -12.60
C GLY A 12 -9.55 4.14 -11.45
N TYR A 13 -9.07 3.05 -10.88
CA TYR A 13 -9.72 2.41 -9.74
C TYR A 13 -8.71 1.62 -8.91
N TYR A 14 -9.09 1.28 -7.68
CA TYR A 14 -8.33 0.37 -6.83
C TYR A 14 -9.28 -0.37 -5.90
N THR A 15 -8.78 -1.47 -5.32
CA THR A 15 -9.52 -2.24 -4.32
C THR A 15 -8.71 -2.34 -3.04
N LEU A 16 -9.40 -2.35 -1.91
CA LEU A 16 -8.80 -2.56 -0.60
C LEU A 16 -9.38 -3.82 0.02
N SER A 17 -8.55 -4.62 0.66
CA SER A 17 -8.98 -5.81 1.39
C SER A 17 -8.10 -6.03 2.62
N ALA A 18 -8.62 -6.81 3.56
CA ALA A 18 -7.84 -7.20 4.73
C ALA A 18 -6.85 -8.29 4.35
N ASP A 19 -5.66 -8.23 4.94
CA ASP A 19 -4.59 -9.19 4.71
C ASP A 19 -3.83 -9.42 6.01
N ASN A 20 -2.97 -10.42 6.02
CA ASN A 20 -2.08 -10.70 7.12
C ASN A 20 -0.64 -10.78 6.62
N ILE A 21 0.28 -10.24 7.41
CA ILE A 21 1.72 -10.36 7.17
C ILE A 21 2.27 -11.29 8.22
N ASP A 22 3.05 -12.29 7.80
CA ASP A 22 3.82 -13.11 8.74
C ASP A 22 5.00 -12.27 9.23
N ALA A 23 5.13 -12.14 10.55
CA ALA A 23 6.18 -11.31 11.16
C ALA A 23 7.59 -11.72 10.71
N LYS A 24 7.83 -13.01 10.46
CA LYS A 24 9.16 -13.49 9.99
C LYS A 24 9.47 -13.06 8.55
N ASP A 25 8.49 -12.62 7.78
CA ASP A 25 8.72 -12.12 6.43
C ASP A 25 9.13 -10.65 6.42
N LEU A 26 9.05 -9.96 7.57
CA LEU A 26 9.44 -8.56 7.70
C LEU A 26 10.93 -8.43 8.08
N PRO A 27 11.61 -7.35 7.66
CA PRO A 27 12.95 -7.05 8.17
C PRO A 27 12.94 -6.92 9.68
N GLU A 28 13.99 -7.42 10.34
CA GLU A 28 14.06 -7.42 11.81
C GLU A 28 13.88 -6.03 12.42
N GLY A 29 14.48 -5.02 11.82
CA GLY A 29 14.35 -3.65 12.31
C GLY A 29 12.91 -3.14 12.28
N ILE A 30 12.12 -3.59 11.30
CA ILE A 30 10.71 -3.20 11.18
C ILE A 30 9.88 -3.84 12.28
N VAL A 31 10.07 -5.12 12.56
CA VAL A 31 9.35 -5.82 13.63
C VAL A 31 9.57 -5.11 14.97
N SER A 32 10.82 -4.77 15.26
CA SER A 32 11.19 -4.07 16.48
C SER A 32 10.59 -2.66 16.52
N GLN A 33 10.71 -1.92 15.42
CA GLN A 33 10.22 -0.55 15.29
C GLN A 33 8.70 -0.45 15.49
N LEU A 34 7.95 -1.43 14.99
CA LEU A 34 6.49 -1.45 15.09
C LEU A 34 6.00 -2.13 16.38
N ASN A 35 6.92 -2.59 17.22
CA ASN A 35 6.60 -3.25 18.49
C ASN A 35 5.71 -4.49 18.30
N LEU A 36 6.01 -5.29 17.29
CA LEU A 36 5.19 -6.43 16.87
C LEU A 36 5.73 -7.79 17.35
N LEU A 37 6.66 -7.79 18.29
CA LEU A 37 7.38 -8.99 18.74
C LEU A 37 6.50 -10.11 19.30
N ARG A 38 5.28 -9.79 19.72
CA ARG A 38 4.38 -10.74 20.36
C ARG A 38 3.41 -11.43 19.42
N TYR A 39 3.36 -10.98 18.16
CA TYR A 39 2.34 -11.43 17.22
C TYR A 39 2.97 -12.12 16.03
N PRO A 40 2.66 -13.41 15.75
CA PRO A 40 3.17 -14.09 14.58
C PRO A 40 2.58 -13.55 13.28
N TYR A 41 1.36 -13.03 13.33
CA TYR A 41 0.68 -12.46 12.18
C TYR A 41 0.24 -11.04 12.47
N ILE A 42 0.40 -10.18 11.49
CA ILE A 42 0.14 -8.76 11.62
C ILE A 42 -0.96 -8.40 10.64
N GLY A 43 -2.01 -7.76 11.12
CA GLY A 43 -3.07 -7.25 10.26
C GLY A 43 -2.53 -6.18 9.31
N ALA A 44 -2.96 -6.25 8.05
CA ALA A 44 -2.56 -5.32 7.02
C ALA A 44 -3.72 -5.01 6.09
N THR A 45 -3.62 -3.94 5.34
CA THR A 45 -4.55 -3.57 4.28
C THR A 45 -3.87 -3.81 2.94
N HIS A 46 -4.48 -4.60 2.07
CA HIS A 46 -3.93 -4.93 0.77
C HIS A 46 -4.61 -4.11 -0.31
N ILE A 47 -3.81 -3.39 -1.11
CA ILE A 47 -4.30 -2.76 -2.32
C ILE A 47 -4.25 -3.83 -3.41
N GLY A 48 -5.42 -4.40 -3.73
CA GLY A 48 -5.49 -5.57 -4.59
C GLY A 48 -5.33 -5.24 -6.06
N ARG A 49 -6.15 -4.33 -6.54
CA ARG A 49 -6.14 -3.90 -7.93
C ARG A 49 -6.00 -2.40 -7.97
N MET A 50 -5.07 -1.94 -8.79
CA MET A 50 -4.90 -0.51 -9.04
C MET A 50 -4.62 -0.36 -10.53
N ALA A 51 -5.52 0.30 -11.23
CA ALA A 51 -5.41 0.48 -12.66
C ALA A 51 -5.88 1.88 -13.06
N ARG A 52 -5.24 2.42 -14.08
CA ARG A 52 -5.65 3.69 -14.65
C ARG A 52 -6.01 3.49 -16.11
N ASP A 53 -6.87 4.37 -16.63
CA ASP A 53 -7.18 4.43 -18.05
C ASP A 53 -5.93 4.94 -18.80
N LEU A 54 -5.59 4.29 -19.91
CA LEU A 54 -4.42 4.66 -20.72
C LEU A 54 -4.50 6.09 -21.25
N VAL A 55 -5.69 6.63 -21.44
CA VAL A 55 -5.91 8.01 -21.87
C VAL A 55 -5.26 9.01 -20.91
N TYR A 56 -5.15 8.64 -19.63
CA TYR A 56 -4.58 9.51 -18.58
C TYR A 56 -3.14 9.18 -18.25
N LYS A 57 -2.47 8.39 -19.08
CA LYS A 57 -1.05 8.07 -18.87
C LYS A 57 -0.21 9.34 -18.85
N GLY A 58 0.67 9.43 -17.85
CA GLY A 58 1.55 10.60 -17.69
C GLY A 58 0.93 11.79 -17.00
N GLN A 59 -0.32 11.68 -16.53
CA GLN A 59 -1.01 12.78 -15.85
C GLN A 59 -1.07 12.61 -14.33
N GLY A 60 -0.26 11.72 -13.77
CA GLY A 60 -0.20 11.52 -12.31
C GLY A 60 -1.38 10.78 -11.71
N VAL A 61 -2.20 10.11 -12.51
CA VAL A 61 -3.37 9.38 -12.02
C VAL A 61 -2.97 8.22 -11.10
N GLY A 62 -1.89 7.52 -11.43
CA GLY A 62 -1.39 6.43 -10.57
C GLY A 62 -1.01 6.92 -9.18
N GLU A 63 -0.35 8.07 -9.08
CA GLU A 63 0.00 8.67 -7.80
C GLU A 63 -1.24 9.13 -7.03
N LEU A 64 -2.22 9.73 -7.71
CA LEU A 64 -3.48 10.15 -7.09
C LEU A 64 -4.23 8.94 -6.52
N LEU A 65 -4.29 7.84 -7.27
CA LEU A 65 -4.92 6.61 -6.79
C LEU A 65 -4.22 6.06 -5.56
N LEU A 66 -2.89 6.04 -5.58
CA LEU A 66 -2.12 5.54 -4.46
C LEU A 66 -2.30 6.42 -3.21
N VAL A 67 -2.23 7.73 -3.37
CA VAL A 67 -2.44 8.67 -2.26
C VAL A 67 -3.84 8.48 -1.67
N ASP A 68 -4.85 8.38 -2.51
CA ASP A 68 -6.23 8.18 -2.06
C ASP A 68 -6.37 6.86 -1.30
N ALA A 69 -5.78 5.77 -1.83
CA ALA A 69 -5.80 4.47 -1.18
C ALA A 69 -5.11 4.49 0.19
N LEU A 70 -3.96 5.18 0.28
CA LEU A 70 -3.23 5.28 1.54
C LEU A 70 -4.00 6.11 2.57
N GLN A 71 -4.64 7.19 2.16
CA GLN A 71 -5.45 8.01 3.07
C GLN A 71 -6.64 7.22 3.61
N LYS A 72 -7.33 6.46 2.74
CA LYS A 72 -8.44 5.61 3.17
C LYS A 72 -7.97 4.49 4.10
N SER A 73 -6.82 3.89 3.80
CA SER A 73 -6.25 2.85 4.64
C SER A 73 -5.88 3.40 6.02
N LEU A 74 -5.32 4.59 6.08
CA LEU A 74 -5.00 5.26 7.34
C LEU A 74 -6.27 5.53 8.16
N TYR A 75 -7.30 6.05 7.52
CA TYR A 75 -8.57 6.32 8.17
C TYR A 75 -9.17 5.04 8.75
N MET A 76 -9.21 3.96 7.97
CA MET A 76 -9.77 2.69 8.39
C MET A 76 -8.92 2.01 9.48
N SER A 77 -7.62 2.25 9.53
CA SER A 77 -6.73 1.67 10.53
C SER A 77 -7.07 2.10 11.95
N ARG A 78 -7.82 3.19 12.10
CA ARG A 78 -8.27 3.66 13.41
C ARG A 78 -9.38 2.78 14.00
N ASN A 79 -10.09 2.06 13.14
CA ASN A 79 -11.20 1.20 13.53
C ASN A 79 -10.88 -0.29 13.39
N ILE A 80 -9.95 -0.62 12.52
CA ILE A 80 -9.51 -1.99 12.24
C ILE A 80 -8.00 -2.03 12.43
N ALA A 81 -7.51 -2.94 13.25
CA ALA A 81 -6.09 -3.08 13.51
C ALA A 81 -5.35 -3.42 12.21
N SER A 82 -4.66 -2.45 11.65
CA SER A 82 -3.86 -2.59 10.44
C SER A 82 -2.54 -1.86 10.65
N ALA A 83 -1.43 -2.59 10.59
CA ALA A 83 -0.10 -2.04 10.85
C ALA A 83 0.60 -1.55 9.59
N ALA A 84 0.13 -1.95 8.40
CA ALA A 84 0.79 -1.60 7.14
C ALA A 84 -0.16 -1.74 5.97
N VAL A 85 0.22 -1.09 4.86
CA VAL A 85 -0.42 -1.30 3.55
C VAL A 85 0.51 -2.18 2.71
N VAL A 86 -0.05 -3.19 2.06
CA VAL A 86 0.70 -4.13 1.23
C VAL A 86 0.26 -3.99 -0.22
N VAL A 87 1.20 -4.04 -1.13
CA VAL A 87 0.94 -4.01 -2.58
C VAL A 87 1.72 -5.13 -3.27
N ASP A 88 1.21 -5.59 -4.40
CA ASP A 88 1.91 -6.50 -5.28
C ASP A 88 2.37 -5.76 -6.52
N ALA A 89 3.66 -5.86 -6.84
CA ALA A 89 4.20 -5.27 -8.06
C ALA A 89 4.12 -6.28 -9.19
N LYS A 90 3.36 -5.98 -10.23
CA LYS A 90 3.19 -6.89 -11.37
C LYS A 90 4.42 -6.96 -12.28
N ASP A 91 5.27 -5.95 -12.27
CA ASP A 91 6.48 -5.87 -13.09
C ASP A 91 7.50 -4.93 -12.44
N GLU A 92 8.67 -4.80 -13.07
CA GLU A 92 9.76 -3.95 -12.56
C GLU A 92 9.36 -2.47 -12.50
N LYS A 93 8.57 -2.01 -13.45
CA LYS A 93 8.11 -0.63 -13.49
C LYS A 93 7.20 -0.32 -12.30
N ALA A 94 6.27 -1.22 -12.01
CA ALA A 94 5.40 -1.07 -10.84
C ALA A 94 6.21 -1.16 -9.55
N HIS A 95 7.16 -2.08 -9.47
CA HIS A 95 8.06 -2.20 -8.31
C HIS A 95 8.78 -0.89 -8.05
N GLN A 96 9.38 -0.29 -9.08
CA GLN A 96 10.10 0.95 -8.93
C GLN A 96 9.18 2.11 -8.52
N PHE A 97 7.97 2.14 -9.06
CA PHE A 97 6.97 3.13 -8.68
C PHE A 97 6.70 3.10 -7.17
N TYR A 98 6.51 1.91 -6.61
CA TYR A 98 6.26 1.77 -5.18
C TYR A 98 7.51 2.09 -4.35
N VAL A 99 8.68 1.66 -4.77
CA VAL A 99 9.94 1.97 -4.09
C VAL A 99 10.18 3.48 -4.04
N ASP A 100 9.96 4.16 -5.16
CA ASP A 100 10.13 5.62 -5.23
C ASP A 100 9.15 6.35 -4.32
N PHE A 101 7.99 5.77 -4.08
CA PHE A 101 7.00 6.34 -3.17
C PHE A 101 7.37 6.13 -1.69
N GLY A 102 8.21 5.16 -1.39
CA GLY A 102 8.66 4.87 -0.04
C GLY A 102 8.31 3.48 0.47
N PHE A 103 7.69 2.63 -0.36
CA PHE A 103 7.39 1.26 0.01
C PHE A 103 8.68 0.44 0.16
N ILE A 104 8.65 -0.53 1.05
CA ILE A 104 9.78 -1.39 1.39
C ILE A 104 9.51 -2.79 0.82
N PRO A 105 10.41 -3.32 -0.04
CA PRO A 105 10.26 -4.69 -0.53
C PRO A 105 10.42 -5.70 0.60
N PHE A 106 9.65 -6.79 0.57
CA PHE A 106 9.89 -7.90 1.49
C PHE A 106 11.24 -8.55 1.18
N PRO A 107 11.98 -9.00 2.21
CA PRO A 107 13.31 -9.59 2.00
C PRO A 107 13.30 -10.86 1.15
N ASP A 108 12.22 -11.64 1.21
CA ASP A 108 12.08 -12.84 0.40
C ASP A 108 11.59 -12.46 -0.99
N SER A 109 12.48 -12.59 -1.98
CA SER A 109 12.20 -12.19 -3.35
C SER A 109 11.18 -13.07 -4.10
N LYS A 110 10.69 -14.14 -3.49
CA LYS A 110 9.70 -15.02 -4.12
C LYS A 110 8.36 -14.32 -4.33
N LYS A 111 8.09 -13.30 -3.53
CA LYS A 111 6.86 -12.51 -3.65
C LYS A 111 7.25 -11.11 -4.07
N LYS A 112 6.70 -10.63 -5.17
CA LYS A 112 6.90 -9.26 -5.63
C LYS A 112 6.03 -8.30 -4.81
N CYS A 113 6.07 -8.45 -3.49
CA CYS A 113 5.27 -7.68 -2.56
C CYS A 113 6.10 -6.60 -1.90
N LEU A 114 5.48 -5.48 -1.63
CA LEU A 114 6.07 -4.38 -0.88
C LEU A 114 5.08 -3.94 0.19
N PHE A 115 5.58 -3.29 1.23
CA PHE A 115 4.72 -2.77 2.29
C PHE A 115 5.13 -1.35 2.67
N LEU A 116 4.17 -0.61 3.23
CA LEU A 116 4.42 0.71 3.80
C LEU A 116 3.81 0.72 5.20
N PRO A 117 4.63 0.89 6.26
CA PRO A 117 4.09 0.90 7.62
C PRO A 117 3.08 2.02 7.82
N MET A 118 2.03 1.75 8.60
CA MET A 118 0.99 2.72 8.86
C MET A 118 1.54 3.96 9.57
N THR A 119 2.57 3.79 10.41
CA THR A 119 3.25 4.91 11.06
C THR A 119 3.89 5.85 10.04
N THR A 120 4.46 5.31 8.97
CA THR A 120 5.03 6.11 7.88
C THR A 120 3.94 6.88 7.15
N ILE A 121 2.82 6.22 6.86
CA ILE A 121 1.68 6.85 6.19
C ILE A 121 1.15 8.00 7.04
N GLU A 122 0.99 7.77 8.33
CA GLU A 122 0.51 8.78 9.26
C GLU A 122 1.42 10.01 9.26
N LYS A 123 2.74 9.82 9.30
CA LYS A 123 3.69 10.93 9.26
C LYS A 123 3.63 11.71 7.94
N THR A 124 3.32 11.03 6.85
CA THR A 124 3.23 11.66 5.52
C THR A 124 2.03 12.58 5.41
N PHE A 125 0.89 12.18 5.95
CA PHE A 125 -0.38 12.91 5.79
C PHE A 125 -0.81 13.72 7.01
N THR A 126 -0.14 13.55 8.14
CA THR A 126 -0.45 14.28 9.38
C THR A 126 0.67 15.27 9.67
N ARG A 127 0.34 16.53 9.74
CA ARG A 127 1.28 17.59 10.11
C ARG A 127 0.93 18.14 11.48
#